data_7219c161eeecb38b4eea467a1b34c426
#
_entry.id   7219c161eeecb38b4eea467a1b34c426
#
_cell.length_a   1.000
_cell.length_b   1.000
_cell.length_c   1.000
_cell.angle_alpha   90.00
_cell.angle_beta   90.00
_cell.angle_gamma   90.00
#
_symmetry.space_group_name_H-M   'P 1'
#
loop_
_entity.id
_entity.type
_entity.pdbx_description
1 polymer ?
#
loop_
_entity_poly.entity_id
_entity_poly.type
_entity_poly.pdbx_seq_one_letter_code
_entity_poly.pdbx_strand_id
1 'polypeptide(L)'
;LRNSPTFFYSIQGIYEVSLTKPLGIIFEEIEVGKGVFVQDFVEGGLAERQGKIQKGDVLVAVTAVKIVGAKWERRLIPARTFNFDTAVGAIGSNEAKWGCNDVILMFERPGESNPEAVNTFFDFFEPPFDNPWKQQQ
;
A
#
# COMPACT_ATOMS: atom_id res chain seq x y z
N LEU A 1 6.61 14.28 -0.81
CA LEU A 1 5.93 13.26 -0.05
C LEU A 1 5.81 13.65 1.42
N ARG A 2 6.86 14.20 1.96
CA ARG A 2 6.87 14.60 3.36
C ARG A 2 5.89 15.72 3.66
N ASN A 3 5.53 16.49 2.66
CA ASN A 3 4.62 17.61 2.85
C ASN A 3 3.16 17.24 2.66
N SER A 4 2.89 16.12 1.99
CA SER A 4 1.51 15.70 1.77
C SER A 4 0.97 14.78 2.87
N PRO A 5 1.79 14.07 3.65
CA PRO A 5 1.27 13.13 4.63
C PRO A 5 0.36 13.71 5.70
N THR A 6 0.42 15.02 5.94
CA THR A 6 -0.49 15.63 6.91
C THR A 6 -1.94 15.33 6.56
N PHE A 7 -2.27 15.34 5.28
CA PHE A 7 -3.60 15.04 4.83
C PHE A 7 -3.95 13.57 5.09
N PHE A 8 -3.01 12.65 4.84
CA PHE A 8 -3.22 11.24 5.10
C PHE A 8 -3.49 10.97 6.57
N TYR A 9 -2.76 11.63 7.46
CA TYR A 9 -2.89 11.39 8.89
C TYR A 9 -4.22 11.84 9.45
N SER A 10 -4.97 12.65 8.71
CA SER A 10 -6.28 13.09 9.15
C SER A 10 -7.36 12.05 8.88
N ILE A 11 -7.05 10.98 8.15
CA ILE A 11 -8.02 9.92 7.85
C ILE A 11 -7.84 8.83 8.88
N GLN A 12 -8.83 8.66 9.73
CA GLN A 12 -8.77 7.65 10.77
C GLN A 12 -8.65 6.26 10.19
N GLY A 13 -7.74 5.47 10.75
CA GLY A 13 -7.53 4.09 10.31
C GLY A 13 -6.60 3.95 9.11
N ILE A 14 -6.10 5.06 8.57
CA ILE A 14 -5.10 5.06 7.50
C ILE A 14 -3.76 5.46 8.09
N TYR A 15 -2.72 4.71 7.79
CA TYR A 15 -1.39 5.03 8.32
C TYR A 15 -0.31 4.62 7.32
N GLU A 16 0.86 5.19 7.48
CA GLU A 16 2.00 4.98 6.58
C GLU A 16 3.16 4.36 7.36
N VAL A 17 3.85 3.42 6.71
CA VAL A 17 5.10 2.86 7.25
C VAL A 17 6.16 2.86 6.18
N SER A 18 7.42 2.91 6.60
CA SER A 18 8.58 2.78 5.73
C SER A 18 9.37 1.56 6.20
N LEU A 19 9.64 0.64 5.29
CA LEU A 19 10.36 -0.60 5.59
C LEU A 19 11.38 -0.87 4.51
N THR A 20 12.53 -1.42 4.90
CA THR A 20 13.50 -1.93 3.93
C THR A 20 13.14 -3.36 3.55
N LYS A 21 13.57 -3.79 2.36
CA LYS A 21 13.34 -5.18 1.94
C LYS A 21 14.37 -6.11 2.56
N PRO A 22 14.02 -7.33 2.91
CA PRO A 22 12.66 -7.92 2.85
C PRO A 22 11.79 -7.35 3.95
N LEU A 23 10.53 -7.09 3.61
CA LEU A 23 9.61 -6.42 4.54
C LEU A 23 9.23 -7.29 5.72
N GLY A 24 9.17 -8.60 5.50
CA GLY A 24 8.73 -9.53 6.53
C GLY A 24 7.23 -9.62 6.66
N ILE A 25 6.49 -9.33 5.61
CA ILE A 25 5.02 -9.39 5.59
C ILE A 25 4.58 -10.50 4.65
N ILE A 26 3.61 -11.28 5.09
CA ILE A 26 2.96 -12.30 4.27
C ILE A 26 1.61 -11.73 3.87
N PHE A 27 1.47 -11.41 2.59
CA PHE A 27 0.23 -10.87 2.04
C PHE A 27 -0.65 -11.96 1.45
N GLU A 28 -1.95 -11.72 1.46
CA GLU A 28 -2.92 -12.61 0.82
C GLU A 28 -3.97 -11.75 0.12
N GLU A 29 -4.50 -12.23 -1.00
CA GLU A 29 -5.55 -11.50 -1.71
C GLU A 29 -6.85 -11.56 -0.91
N ILE A 30 -7.58 -10.42 -0.90
CA ILE A 30 -8.90 -10.37 -0.27
C ILE A 30 -9.89 -11.11 -1.17
N GLU A 31 -10.03 -10.62 -2.39
CA GLU A 31 -10.85 -11.16 -3.46
C GLU A 31 -10.31 -10.59 -4.76
N VAL A 32 -10.70 -11.16 -5.88
CA VAL A 32 -10.29 -10.65 -7.18
C VAL A 32 -10.65 -9.17 -7.30
N GLY A 33 -9.64 -8.36 -7.58
CA GLY A 33 -9.80 -6.91 -7.76
C GLY A 33 -9.96 -6.10 -6.50
N LYS A 34 -9.81 -6.71 -5.32
CA LYS A 34 -9.99 -5.99 -4.05
C LYS A 34 -8.74 -5.83 -3.21
N GLY A 35 -7.58 -6.12 -3.79
CA GLY A 35 -6.31 -5.87 -3.12
C GLY A 35 -5.83 -6.99 -2.23
N VAL A 36 -4.84 -6.68 -1.42
CA VAL A 36 -4.19 -7.64 -0.53
C VAL A 36 -4.22 -7.13 0.90
N PHE A 37 -4.16 -8.07 1.84
CA PHE A 37 -4.13 -7.74 3.25
C PHE A 37 -2.99 -8.50 3.93
N VAL A 38 -2.63 -8.07 5.12
CA VAL A 38 -1.58 -8.69 5.93
C VAL A 38 -2.15 -9.95 6.55
N GLN A 39 -1.71 -11.10 6.05
CA GLN A 39 -2.18 -12.39 6.54
C GLN A 39 -1.34 -12.81 7.75
N ASP A 40 -0.03 -12.55 7.72
CA ASP A 40 0.87 -12.93 8.80
C ASP A 40 2.19 -12.17 8.64
N PHE A 41 3.11 -12.42 9.54
CA PHE A 41 4.45 -11.86 9.52
C PHE A 41 5.49 -12.96 9.46
N VAL A 42 6.63 -12.65 8.87
CA VAL A 42 7.80 -13.53 8.98
C VAL A 42 8.35 -13.36 10.38
N GLU A 43 8.52 -14.46 11.10
CA GLU A 43 9.01 -14.44 12.48
C GLU A 43 10.38 -13.77 12.53
N GLY A 44 10.51 -12.79 13.42
CA GLY A 44 11.74 -12.02 13.58
C GLY A 44 12.01 -11.03 12.45
N GLY A 45 11.11 -10.91 11.47
CA GLY A 45 11.27 -10.00 10.36
C GLY A 45 11.05 -8.55 10.75
N LEU A 46 11.32 -7.65 9.82
CA LEU A 46 11.31 -6.23 10.09
C LEU A 46 9.93 -5.69 10.49
N ALA A 47 8.90 -6.09 9.76
CA ALA A 47 7.55 -5.60 10.03
C ALA A 47 7.08 -6.03 11.42
N GLU A 48 7.35 -7.27 11.80
CA GLU A 48 6.99 -7.76 13.13
C GLU A 48 7.70 -6.98 14.21
N ARG A 49 9.00 -6.75 14.04
CA ARG A 49 9.79 -6.02 15.02
C ARG A 49 9.38 -4.56 15.14
N GLN A 50 8.97 -3.93 14.03
CA GLN A 50 8.53 -2.54 14.05
C GLN A 50 7.22 -2.38 14.82
N GLY A 51 6.33 -3.35 14.74
CA GLY A 51 5.12 -3.38 15.54
C GLY A 51 3.99 -2.43 15.15
N LYS A 52 4.07 -1.76 14.01
CA LYS A 52 3.04 -0.81 13.59
C LYS A 52 1.92 -1.46 12.80
N ILE A 53 2.24 -2.49 12.06
CA ILE A 53 1.30 -3.17 11.17
C ILE A 53 0.62 -4.29 11.97
N GLN A 54 -0.66 -4.51 11.70
CA GLN A 54 -1.42 -5.60 12.34
C GLN A 54 -1.98 -6.53 11.29
N LYS A 55 -2.16 -7.79 11.66
CA LYS A 55 -2.83 -8.76 10.77
C LYS A 55 -4.22 -8.24 10.44
N GLY A 56 -4.59 -8.38 9.18
CA GLY A 56 -5.87 -7.88 8.68
C GLY A 56 -5.79 -6.50 8.06
N ASP A 57 -4.68 -5.78 8.24
CA ASP A 57 -4.53 -4.46 7.63
C ASP A 57 -4.47 -4.62 6.11
N VAL A 58 -5.12 -3.71 5.39
CA VAL A 58 -5.25 -3.75 3.94
C VAL A 58 -4.28 -2.77 3.32
N LEU A 59 -3.52 -3.22 2.32
CA LEU A 59 -2.60 -2.34 1.60
C LEU A 59 -3.42 -1.44 0.68
N VAL A 60 -3.33 -0.13 0.87
CA VAL A 60 -4.09 0.82 0.07
C VAL A 60 -3.23 1.63 -0.88
N ALA A 61 -1.93 1.75 -0.60
CA ALA A 61 -0.98 2.42 -1.49
C ALA A 61 0.43 1.93 -1.19
N VAL A 62 1.29 1.98 -2.20
CA VAL A 62 2.68 1.55 -2.06
C VAL A 62 3.54 2.29 -3.08
N THR A 63 4.79 2.59 -2.71
CA THR A 63 5.72 3.18 -3.67
C THR A 63 6.15 2.13 -4.70
N ALA A 64 6.24 2.58 -5.95
CA ALA A 64 6.72 1.75 -7.04
C ALA A 64 7.54 2.60 -7.98
N VAL A 65 8.52 1.98 -8.62
CA VAL A 65 9.37 2.64 -9.62
C VAL A 65 8.81 2.32 -11.00
N LYS A 66 8.61 3.36 -11.78
CA LYS A 66 8.13 3.24 -13.16
C LYS A 66 9.20 3.75 -14.09
N ILE A 67 9.50 2.96 -15.12
CA ILE A 67 10.48 3.32 -16.13
C ILE A 67 9.73 3.76 -17.38
N VAL A 68 10.05 4.96 -17.87
CA VAL A 68 9.44 5.50 -19.08
C VAL A 68 10.59 5.97 -19.97
N GLY A 69 10.88 5.20 -21.01
CA GLY A 69 12.01 5.46 -21.89
C GLY A 69 13.31 5.35 -21.11
N ALA A 70 14.14 6.40 -21.16
CA ALA A 70 15.42 6.43 -20.47
C ALA A 70 15.32 7.00 -19.06
N LYS A 71 14.11 7.32 -18.61
CA LYS A 71 13.89 7.92 -17.30
C LYS A 71 13.14 6.98 -16.38
N TRP A 72 13.28 7.23 -15.09
CA TRP A 72 12.51 6.50 -14.09
C TRP A 72 11.98 7.48 -13.06
N GLU A 73 10.91 7.08 -12.41
CA GLU A 73 10.35 7.85 -11.30
C GLU A 73 9.75 6.90 -10.28
N ARG A 74 9.73 7.35 -9.03
CA ARG A 74 9.13 6.61 -7.93
C ARG A 74 7.86 7.33 -7.51
N ARG A 75 6.76 6.61 -7.47
CA ARG A 75 5.46 7.16 -7.08
C ARG A 75 4.79 6.30 -6.05
N LEU A 76 3.98 6.95 -5.22
CA LEU A 76 3.06 6.25 -4.36
C LEU A 76 1.83 5.93 -5.21
N ILE A 77 1.56 4.66 -5.44
CA ILE A 77 0.48 4.24 -6.33
C ILE A 77 -0.64 3.55 -5.55
N PRO A 78 -1.89 3.64 -6.05
CA PRO A 78 -3.01 2.97 -5.38
C PRO A 78 -2.87 1.46 -5.49
N ALA A 79 -3.25 0.75 -4.43
CA ALA A 79 -3.05 -0.70 -4.36
C ALA A 79 -4.33 -1.48 -4.03
N ARG A 80 -5.46 -0.81 -3.85
CA ARG A 80 -6.69 -1.49 -3.40
C ARG A 80 -7.30 -2.42 -4.43
N THR A 81 -6.80 -2.41 -5.67
CA THR A 81 -7.27 -3.30 -6.72
C THR A 81 -6.22 -4.31 -7.17
N PHE A 82 -5.09 -4.36 -6.49
CA PHE A 82 -3.99 -5.24 -6.85
C PHE A 82 -4.33 -6.70 -6.60
N ASN A 83 -3.77 -7.59 -7.45
CA ASN A 83 -3.66 -8.99 -7.08
C ASN A 83 -2.31 -9.17 -6.35
N PHE A 84 -2.05 -10.38 -5.88
CA PHE A 84 -0.82 -10.67 -5.13
C PHE A 84 0.43 -10.36 -5.95
N ASP A 85 0.47 -10.82 -7.20
CA ASP A 85 1.66 -10.63 -8.04
C ASP A 85 1.94 -9.15 -8.31
N THR A 86 0.90 -8.36 -8.51
CA THR A 86 1.06 -6.92 -8.73
C THR A 86 1.60 -6.25 -7.48
N ALA A 87 1.10 -6.64 -6.31
CA ALA A 87 1.58 -6.08 -5.05
C ALA A 87 3.06 -6.41 -4.84
N VAL A 88 3.44 -7.65 -5.06
CA VAL A 88 4.83 -8.10 -4.92
C VAL A 88 5.72 -7.39 -5.92
N GLY A 89 5.24 -7.23 -7.16
CA GLY A 89 6.00 -6.54 -8.20
C GLY A 89 6.24 -5.07 -7.85
N ALA A 90 5.21 -4.40 -7.34
CA ALA A 90 5.34 -3.00 -6.95
C ALA A 90 6.37 -2.85 -5.82
N ILE A 91 6.25 -3.68 -4.80
CA ILE A 91 7.21 -3.67 -3.68
C ILE A 91 8.62 -3.92 -4.20
N GLY A 92 8.78 -4.93 -5.04
CA GLY A 92 10.09 -5.32 -5.58
C GLY A 92 10.73 -4.27 -6.47
N SER A 93 9.93 -3.39 -7.06
CA SER A 93 10.46 -2.35 -7.95
C SER A 93 11.27 -1.29 -7.22
N ASN A 94 11.18 -1.21 -5.90
CA ASN A 94 11.96 -0.27 -5.10
C ASN A 94 13.38 -0.85 -4.91
N GLU A 95 14.23 -0.64 -5.90
CA GLU A 95 15.57 -1.22 -5.90
C GLU A 95 16.65 -0.18 -5.58
N ALA A 96 17.72 -0.65 -4.98
CA ALA A 96 18.84 0.21 -4.62
C ALA A 96 19.46 0.91 -5.83
N LYS A 97 19.43 0.26 -7.00
CA LYS A 97 19.99 0.87 -8.22
C LYS A 97 19.25 2.14 -8.63
N TRP A 98 18.01 2.33 -8.15
CA TRP A 98 17.24 3.55 -8.35
C TRP A 98 17.35 4.49 -7.15
N GLY A 99 18.21 4.19 -6.18
CA GLY A 99 18.35 4.98 -4.96
C GLY A 99 17.25 4.71 -3.94
N CYS A 100 16.51 3.62 -4.09
CA CYS A 100 15.42 3.31 -3.18
C CYS A 100 15.93 2.46 -2.03
N ASN A 101 16.06 3.05 -0.85
CA ASN A 101 16.52 2.34 0.34
C ASN A 101 15.38 1.76 1.17
N ASP A 102 14.16 2.11 0.82
CA ASP A 102 12.97 1.67 1.56
C ASP A 102 11.79 1.51 0.62
N VAL A 103 10.72 0.92 1.16
CA VAL A 103 9.41 0.87 0.52
C VAL A 103 8.47 1.61 1.46
N ILE A 104 7.70 2.54 0.92
CA ILE A 104 6.68 3.24 1.70
C ILE A 104 5.35 2.57 1.40
N LEU A 105 4.66 2.13 2.45
CA LEU A 105 3.39 1.43 2.34
C LEU A 105 2.35 2.17 3.15
N MET A 106 1.15 2.26 2.60
CA MET A 106 0.03 2.85 3.30
C MET A 106 -1.01 1.77 3.52
N PHE A 107 -1.49 1.67 4.74
CA PHE A 107 -2.46 0.64 5.14
C PHE A 107 -3.73 1.25 5.68
N GLU A 108 -4.81 0.51 5.51
CA GLU A 108 -6.07 0.77 6.18
C GLU A 108 -6.30 -0.30 7.23
N ARG A 109 -6.69 0.10 8.44
CA ARG A 109 -7.08 -0.83 9.51
C ARG A 109 -8.59 -0.88 9.56
N PRO A 110 -9.21 -1.92 8.99
CA PRO A 110 -10.66 -1.91 8.77
C PRO A 110 -11.51 -1.69 10.02
N GLY A 111 -11.06 -2.17 11.17
CA GLY A 111 -11.82 -1.98 12.40
C GLY A 111 -11.82 -0.55 12.92
N GLU A 112 -10.94 0.30 12.41
CA GLU A 112 -10.79 1.67 12.88
C GLU A 112 -11.17 2.70 11.84
N SER A 113 -11.28 2.30 10.57
CA SER A 113 -11.53 3.23 9.48
C SER A 113 -13.01 3.39 9.21
N ASN A 114 -13.36 4.52 8.57
CA ASN A 114 -14.69 4.75 8.03
C ASN A 114 -14.60 4.51 6.53
N PRO A 115 -15.27 3.48 6.00
CA PRO A 115 -15.17 3.16 4.57
C PRO A 115 -15.54 4.31 3.65
N GLU A 116 -16.53 5.13 4.01
CA GLU A 116 -16.91 6.27 3.18
C GLU A 116 -15.79 7.30 3.11
N ALA A 117 -15.16 7.60 4.24
CA ALA A 117 -14.05 8.55 4.27
C ALA A 117 -12.87 8.04 3.45
N VAL A 118 -12.58 6.75 3.54
CA VAL A 118 -11.50 6.12 2.78
C VAL A 118 -11.79 6.21 1.28
N ASN A 119 -13.01 5.87 0.87
CA ASN A 119 -13.39 5.94 -0.54
C ASN A 119 -13.31 7.37 -1.07
N THR A 120 -13.76 8.35 -0.29
CA THR A 120 -13.69 9.74 -0.68
C THR A 120 -12.24 10.18 -0.85
N PHE A 121 -11.38 9.79 0.08
CA PHE A 121 -9.96 10.16 0.00
C PHE A 121 -9.31 9.60 -1.26
N PHE A 122 -9.61 8.34 -1.61
CA PHE A 122 -8.99 7.70 -2.77
C PHE A 122 -9.71 8.00 -4.08
N ASP A 123 -10.73 8.86 -4.06
CA ASP A 123 -11.53 9.13 -5.25
C ASP A 123 -10.73 9.69 -6.41
N PHE A 124 -9.77 10.56 -6.14
CA PHE A 124 -8.92 11.14 -7.17
C PHE A 124 -7.70 10.28 -7.47
N PHE A 125 -7.39 9.36 -6.62
CA PHE A 125 -6.15 8.60 -6.64
C PHE A 125 -6.30 7.28 -7.38
N GLU A 126 -7.47 6.67 -7.31
CA GLU A 126 -7.73 5.37 -7.89
C GLU A 126 -8.43 5.45 -9.23
N PRO A 127 -8.16 4.46 -10.12
CA PRO A 127 -8.86 4.42 -11.41
C PRO A 127 -10.37 4.21 -11.21
N PRO A 128 -11.21 4.88 -12.03
CA PRO A 128 -12.67 4.73 -11.88
C PRO A 128 -13.20 3.44 -12.48
N PHE A 129 -12.49 2.84 -13.43
CA PHE A 129 -12.96 1.64 -14.12
C PHE A 129 -12.45 0.38 -13.45
N ASP A 130 -13.29 -0.63 -13.42
CA ASP A 130 -12.94 -1.93 -12.86
C ASP A 130 -12.44 -1.84 -11.42
N ASN A 131 -13.01 -0.90 -10.68
CA ASN A 131 -12.67 -0.69 -9.29
C ASN A 131 -13.85 -1.06 -8.41
N PRO A 132 -13.85 -2.28 -7.84
CA PRO A 132 -15.00 -2.74 -7.05
C PRO A 132 -15.26 -1.91 -5.80
N TRP A 133 -14.26 -1.21 -5.28
CA TRP A 133 -14.44 -0.34 -4.12
C TRP A 133 -15.31 0.87 -4.45
N LYS A 134 -15.24 1.34 -5.71
CA LYS A 134 -16.00 2.51 -6.14
C LYS A 134 -17.34 2.17 -6.74
N GLN A 135 -17.56 0.93 -7.11
CA GLN A 135 -18.80 0.48 -7.71
C GLN A 135 -19.85 0.06 -6.69
N GLN A 136 -19.56 0.22 -5.44
CA GLN A 136 -20.43 -0.18 -4.35
C GLN A 136 -21.56 0.80 -4.08
N GLN A 137 -21.64 1.85 -4.85
CA GLN A 137 -22.60 2.92 -4.58
C GLN A 137 -23.85 2.86 -5.44
#